data_76b1f5988e3eb35b7d8a641eb8f62828
#
_entry.id   76b1f5988e3eb35b7d8a641eb8f62828
#
_cell.length_a   1.000
_cell.length_b   1.000
_cell.length_c   1.000
_cell.angle_alpha   90.00
_cell.angle_beta   90.00
_cell.angle_gamma   90.00
#
_symmetry.space_group_name_H-M   'P 1'
#
loop_
_entity.id
_entity.type
_entity.pdbx_description
1 polymer ?
#
loop_
_entity_poly.entity_id
_entity_poly.type
_entity_poly.pdbx_seq_one_letter_code
_entity_poly.pdbx_strand_id
1 'polypeptide(L)'
;MLGNLDFIDAYITNSQLSFAYFADGYSSSEYLFNFNTNFDLPIDFVSASLNNLQVKTGLEYLGGSFASEFANSNTIDYSLFTAKINPEYNATFGDFALKLGFKFFAAFDTENEVNHFLMYPDIQIQKPIIKDNLTIYAGVFGNLNTNTYKQFSDENPFISPTQFITQTNEKYNAFLGLNGVIKKSLSYNLSATVKEEEDKALFIKNYSKSNGANNGNNGVLFKGYEYGNSFSVVYDDVRTISLAAELEYDVSKELTLSSSFQFDNFESTTEAEAWNLPNLQTSFNAKYKTNKWYAHTNVFFVGQRKDVFYSGSSFNISGSQTLDSFVDVNLNGGYHFSDKFSTFIKLNNVLNNSYQRFTNFNVQGFQILGGITYKFDF
;
A
#
# COMPACT_ATOMS: atom_id res chain seq x y z
N MET A 1 -17.51 8.11 -6.25
CA MET A 1 -18.06 9.24 -5.47
C MET A 1 -17.74 8.93 -4.01
N LEU A 2 -17.01 9.78 -3.33
CA LEU A 2 -16.72 9.66 -1.89
C LEU A 2 -17.63 10.67 -1.18
N GLY A 3 -18.51 10.19 -0.32
CA GLY A 3 -19.31 11.04 0.55
C GLY A 3 -18.86 10.77 1.98
N ASN A 4 -18.39 11.79 2.70
CA ASN A 4 -18.14 11.72 4.13
C ASN A 4 -19.31 12.40 4.85
N LEU A 5 -19.89 11.69 5.80
CA LEU A 5 -20.83 12.24 6.74
C LEU A 5 -20.17 12.17 8.13
N ASP A 6 -19.87 13.32 8.70
CA ASP A 6 -19.31 13.43 10.05
C ASP A 6 -20.44 13.63 11.05
N PHE A 7 -20.65 12.69 11.96
CA PHE A 7 -21.51 12.83 13.10
C PHE A 7 -20.64 12.96 14.36
N ILE A 8 -20.85 14.01 15.11
CA ILE A 8 -20.18 14.24 16.39
C ILE A 8 -21.25 14.30 17.49
N ASP A 9 -21.13 13.42 18.47
CA ASP A 9 -21.89 13.45 19.71
C ASP A 9 -20.89 13.37 20.89
N ALA A 10 -21.35 13.45 22.12
CA ALA A 10 -20.54 13.41 23.33
C ALA A 10 -19.60 12.18 23.41
N TYR A 11 -20.00 11.05 22.82
CA TYR A 11 -19.25 9.79 22.81
C TYR A 11 -18.76 9.35 21.42
N ILE A 12 -19.23 9.98 20.35
CA ILE A 12 -18.86 9.68 18.99
C ILE A 12 -17.90 10.74 18.50
N THR A 13 -16.65 10.37 18.30
CA THR A 13 -15.58 11.30 17.90
C THR A 13 -15.41 11.41 16.40
N ASN A 14 -15.77 10.36 15.67
CA ASN A 14 -15.70 10.34 14.21
C ASN A 14 -16.63 9.26 13.67
N SER A 15 -17.40 9.58 12.63
CA SER A 15 -18.13 8.61 11.83
C SER A 15 -17.93 8.91 10.37
N GLN A 16 -17.54 7.90 9.61
CA GLN A 16 -17.25 8.02 8.19
C GLN A 16 -18.04 6.97 7.41
N LEU A 17 -18.74 7.42 6.39
CA LEU A 17 -19.38 6.58 5.40
C LEU A 17 -18.72 6.84 4.05
N SER A 18 -18.30 5.79 3.36
CA SER A 18 -17.74 5.90 2.01
C SER A 18 -18.30 4.85 1.08
N PHE A 19 -18.43 5.22 -0.18
CA PHE A 19 -18.81 4.33 -1.26
C PHE A 19 -17.88 4.56 -2.45
N ALA A 20 -17.37 3.48 -3.03
CA ALA A 20 -16.57 3.50 -4.23
C ALA A 20 -17.14 2.53 -5.26
N TYR A 21 -17.13 2.93 -6.52
CA TYR A 21 -17.44 2.08 -7.66
C TYR A 21 -16.30 2.14 -8.65
N PHE A 22 -15.89 0.98 -9.15
CA PHE A 22 -14.83 0.82 -10.15
C PHE A 22 -15.30 -0.14 -11.24
N ALA A 23 -14.99 0.16 -12.49
CA ALA A 23 -15.32 -0.71 -13.62
C ALA A 23 -14.31 -0.48 -14.75
N ASP A 24 -14.19 -1.46 -15.64
CA ASP A 24 -13.32 -1.42 -16.81
C ASP A 24 -14.09 -1.64 -18.12
N GLY A 25 -13.36 -1.63 -19.24
CA GLY A 25 -13.90 -1.88 -20.58
C GLY A 25 -14.14 -3.35 -20.92
N TYR A 26 -13.84 -4.28 -19.99
CA TYR A 26 -13.98 -5.73 -20.18
C TYR A 26 -15.18 -6.33 -19.43
N SER A 27 -16.10 -5.47 -18.98
CA SER A 27 -17.29 -5.84 -18.21
C SER A 27 -16.97 -6.35 -16.80
N SER A 28 -15.86 -5.89 -16.21
CA SER A 28 -15.60 -6.08 -14.79
C SER A 28 -16.15 -4.90 -14.01
N SER A 29 -16.66 -5.16 -12.82
CA SER A 29 -17.14 -4.13 -11.92
C SER A 29 -16.92 -4.51 -10.47
N GLU A 30 -16.66 -3.50 -9.64
CA GLU A 30 -16.46 -3.62 -8.21
C GLU A 30 -17.13 -2.45 -7.50
N TYR A 31 -17.74 -2.73 -6.36
CA TYR A 31 -18.27 -1.72 -5.46
C TYR A 31 -17.85 -2.02 -4.02
N LEU A 32 -17.41 -0.98 -3.34
CA LEU A 32 -16.95 -1.03 -1.98
C LEU A 32 -17.76 -0.03 -1.14
N PHE A 33 -18.35 -0.52 -0.07
CA PHE A 33 -19.03 0.27 0.92
C PHE A 33 -18.32 0.14 2.26
N ASN A 34 -18.04 1.27 2.92
CA ASN A 34 -17.40 1.30 4.23
C ASN A 34 -18.15 2.25 5.16
N PHE A 35 -18.43 1.77 6.37
CA PHE A 35 -18.90 2.57 7.49
C PHE A 35 -17.96 2.34 8.68
N ASN A 36 -17.37 3.41 9.21
CA ASN A 36 -16.51 3.35 10.39
C ASN A 36 -16.98 4.37 11.42
N THR A 37 -16.97 4.00 12.68
CA THR A 37 -17.33 4.88 13.80
C THR A 37 -16.37 4.66 14.97
N ASN A 38 -15.94 5.75 15.60
CA ASN A 38 -15.09 5.74 16.78
C ASN A 38 -15.88 6.28 17.98
N PHE A 39 -15.81 5.55 19.08
CA PHE A 39 -16.40 5.93 20.36
C PHE A 39 -15.30 6.21 21.36
N ASP A 40 -15.41 7.32 22.08
CA ASP A 40 -14.59 7.63 23.26
C ASP A 40 -15.46 7.45 24.51
N LEU A 41 -15.16 6.42 25.27
CA LEU A 41 -15.91 6.10 26.48
C LEU A 41 -15.12 6.55 27.70
N PRO A 42 -15.64 7.48 28.55
CA PRO A 42 -14.98 7.85 29.78
C PRO A 42 -14.97 6.64 30.72
N ILE A 43 -13.82 6.29 31.27
CA ILE A 43 -13.69 5.24 32.27
C ILE A 43 -13.30 5.87 33.60
N ASP A 44 -14.22 5.90 34.54
CA ASP A 44 -14.01 6.41 35.89
C ASP A 44 -13.40 5.38 36.86
N PHE A 45 -13.08 4.17 36.36
CA PHE A 45 -12.74 3.02 37.22
C PHE A 45 -11.33 2.99 37.75
N VAL A 46 -10.41 3.72 37.21
CA VAL A 46 -8.98 3.63 37.60
C VAL A 46 -8.36 5.01 37.68
N SER A 47 -7.48 5.18 38.65
CA SER A 47 -6.68 6.37 38.99
C SER A 47 -6.50 7.42 37.87
N ALA A 48 -6.45 8.68 38.25
CA ALA A 48 -6.44 9.92 37.44
C ALA A 48 -5.38 10.04 36.30
N SER A 49 -4.60 9.01 36.04
CA SER A 49 -3.63 8.90 34.92
C SER A 49 -4.20 8.14 33.73
N LEU A 50 -5.45 7.68 33.77
CA LEU A 50 -6.06 6.90 32.72
C LEU A 50 -6.83 7.78 31.76
N ASN A 51 -6.42 7.74 30.52
CA ASN A 51 -7.10 8.36 29.40
C ASN A 51 -8.30 7.47 28.98
N ASN A 52 -8.93 7.71 27.89
CA ASN A 52 -10.20 7.12 27.50
C ASN A 52 -10.08 5.66 26.98
N LEU A 53 -11.13 4.85 27.13
CA LEU A 53 -11.33 3.66 26.34
C LEU A 53 -11.89 4.07 24.98
N GLN A 54 -11.14 3.82 23.93
CA GLN A 54 -11.61 4.01 22.56
C GLN A 54 -12.15 2.69 22.02
N VAL A 55 -13.31 2.74 21.37
CA VAL A 55 -13.84 1.59 20.65
C VAL A 55 -14.07 2.00 19.21
N LYS A 56 -13.26 1.43 18.30
CA LYS A 56 -13.38 1.64 16.86
C LYS A 56 -14.21 0.50 16.28
N THR A 57 -15.26 0.83 15.54
CA THR A 57 -16.11 -0.14 14.86
C THR A 57 -16.14 0.11 13.37
N GLY A 58 -16.37 -0.91 12.58
CA GLY A 58 -16.50 -0.77 11.13
C GLY A 58 -17.31 -1.88 10.52
N LEU A 59 -18.01 -1.53 9.45
CA LEU A 59 -18.67 -2.43 8.53
C LEU A 59 -18.14 -2.17 7.14
N GLU A 60 -17.77 -3.22 6.44
CA GLU A 60 -17.29 -3.17 5.07
C GLU A 60 -18.05 -4.19 4.24
N TYR A 61 -18.44 -3.79 3.03
CA TYR A 61 -18.98 -4.69 2.04
C TYR A 61 -18.28 -4.44 0.70
N LEU A 62 -17.64 -5.49 0.18
CA LEU A 62 -17.01 -5.51 -1.14
C LEU A 62 -17.73 -6.52 -2.00
N GLY A 63 -18.23 -6.11 -3.16
CA GLY A 63 -18.79 -7.02 -4.15
C GLY A 63 -18.35 -6.65 -5.54
N GLY A 64 -18.25 -7.64 -6.41
CA GLY A 64 -17.86 -7.40 -7.78
C GLY A 64 -17.92 -8.66 -8.64
N SER A 65 -17.66 -8.46 -9.92
CA SER A 65 -17.64 -9.55 -10.89
C SER A 65 -16.65 -9.31 -12.02
N PHE A 66 -16.13 -10.41 -12.55
CA PHE A 66 -15.36 -10.44 -13.80
C PHE A 66 -16.07 -11.33 -14.81
N ALA A 67 -16.12 -10.88 -16.06
CA ALA A 67 -16.84 -11.57 -17.13
C ALA A 67 -16.26 -12.95 -17.47
N SER A 68 -15.02 -13.22 -17.09
CA SER A 68 -14.38 -14.52 -17.32
C SER A 68 -13.16 -14.73 -16.43
N GLU A 69 -12.85 -15.96 -16.13
CA GLU A 69 -11.53 -16.38 -15.66
C GLU A 69 -10.47 -16.21 -16.75
N PHE A 70 -9.19 -16.14 -16.37
CA PHE A 70 -8.13 -16.07 -17.37
C PHE A 70 -8.06 -17.36 -18.21
N ALA A 71 -8.19 -18.52 -17.60
CA ALA A 71 -8.05 -19.82 -18.26
C ALA A 71 -9.28 -20.26 -19.05
N ASN A 72 -10.48 -19.82 -18.68
CA ASN A 72 -11.75 -20.25 -19.24
C ASN A 72 -12.77 -19.10 -19.32
N SER A 73 -14.02 -19.40 -19.69
CA SER A 73 -15.09 -18.42 -19.87
C SER A 73 -16.05 -18.35 -18.68
N ASN A 74 -15.71 -18.96 -17.54
CA ASN A 74 -16.56 -18.86 -16.36
C ASN A 74 -16.49 -17.44 -15.80
N THR A 75 -17.60 -16.91 -15.37
CA THR A 75 -17.64 -15.64 -14.60
C THR A 75 -17.02 -15.85 -13.22
N ILE A 76 -16.40 -14.81 -12.70
CA ILE A 76 -15.95 -14.76 -11.31
C ILE A 76 -16.80 -13.73 -10.61
N ASP A 77 -17.52 -14.16 -9.59
CA ASP A 77 -18.26 -13.28 -8.70
C ASP A 77 -17.60 -13.34 -7.31
N TYR A 78 -17.62 -12.24 -6.58
CA TYR A 78 -17.14 -12.17 -5.20
C TYR A 78 -17.98 -11.22 -4.37
N SER A 79 -18.17 -11.60 -3.11
CA SER A 79 -19.00 -10.86 -2.19
C SER A 79 -18.51 -11.08 -0.75
N LEU A 80 -17.84 -10.07 -0.20
CA LEU A 80 -17.18 -10.10 1.11
C LEU A 80 -17.84 -9.08 2.03
N PHE A 81 -18.37 -9.54 3.15
CA PHE A 81 -18.87 -8.69 4.21
C PHE A 81 -17.98 -8.83 5.45
N THR A 82 -17.54 -7.70 6.01
CA THR A 82 -16.67 -7.69 7.18
C THR A 82 -17.22 -6.72 8.23
N ALA A 83 -17.40 -7.23 9.44
CA ALA A 83 -17.65 -6.42 10.63
C ALA A 83 -16.42 -6.44 11.53
N LYS A 84 -16.03 -5.28 12.06
CA LYS A 84 -14.88 -5.16 12.97
C LYS A 84 -15.22 -4.36 14.21
N ILE A 85 -14.61 -4.75 15.32
CA ILE A 85 -14.61 -4.00 16.57
C ILE A 85 -13.21 -4.02 17.16
N ASN A 86 -12.67 -2.85 17.51
CA ASN A 86 -11.36 -2.67 18.12
C ASN A 86 -11.49 -1.81 19.38
N PRO A 87 -11.67 -2.39 20.58
CA PRO A 87 -11.48 -1.71 21.84
C PRO A 87 -9.99 -1.51 22.09
N GLU A 88 -9.59 -0.27 22.37
CA GLU A 88 -8.21 0.09 22.70
C GLU A 88 -8.17 1.02 23.91
N TYR A 89 -7.25 0.75 24.78
CA TYR A 89 -6.98 1.48 26.00
C TYR A 89 -5.61 2.13 25.91
N ASN A 90 -5.57 3.46 26.06
CA ASN A 90 -4.36 4.24 26.03
C ASN A 90 -4.04 4.74 27.46
N ALA A 91 -2.86 4.42 27.96
CA ALA A 91 -2.39 4.81 29.27
C ALA A 91 -1.02 5.45 29.23
N THR A 92 -0.79 6.41 30.12
CA THR A 92 0.52 7.03 30.31
C THR A 92 0.93 6.91 31.76
N PHE A 93 2.12 6.33 32.01
CA PHE A 93 2.71 6.13 33.32
C PHE A 93 4.05 6.85 33.39
N GLY A 94 4.08 8.07 33.92
CA GLY A 94 5.24 8.96 33.81
C GLY A 94 5.58 9.23 32.35
N ASP A 95 6.80 8.87 31.92
CA ASP A 95 7.24 9.02 30.54
C ASP A 95 6.90 7.83 29.65
N PHE A 96 6.19 6.84 30.16
CA PHE A 96 5.89 5.60 29.49
C PHE A 96 4.46 5.63 28.91
N ALA A 97 4.31 5.46 27.61
CA ALA A 97 3.00 5.34 26.98
C ALA A 97 2.73 3.92 26.54
N LEU A 98 1.53 3.45 26.81
CA LEU A 98 1.07 2.10 26.55
C LEU A 98 -0.30 2.18 25.83
N LYS A 99 -0.42 1.46 24.72
CA LYS A 99 -1.68 1.13 24.07
C LYS A 99 -1.94 -0.37 24.24
N LEU A 100 -3.10 -0.73 24.78
CA LEU A 100 -3.59 -2.09 24.89
C LEU A 100 -4.91 -2.20 24.16
N GLY A 101 -4.98 -3.07 23.17
CA GLY A 101 -6.17 -3.29 22.39
C GLY A 101 -6.25 -4.69 21.77
N PHE A 102 -7.41 -4.97 21.22
CA PHE A 102 -7.69 -6.16 20.43
C PHE A 102 -8.52 -5.76 19.23
N LYS A 103 -8.30 -6.42 18.09
CA LYS A 103 -9.15 -6.28 16.92
C LYS A 103 -9.92 -7.58 16.71
N PHE A 104 -11.24 -7.49 16.66
CA PHE A 104 -12.12 -8.61 16.34
C PHE A 104 -12.71 -8.36 14.96
N PHE A 105 -12.68 -9.40 14.13
CA PHE A 105 -13.27 -9.41 12.80
C PHE A 105 -14.23 -10.59 12.67
N ALA A 106 -15.41 -10.31 12.08
CA ALA A 106 -16.30 -11.30 11.55
C ALA A 106 -16.39 -11.05 10.04
N ALA A 107 -15.79 -11.94 9.26
CA ALA A 107 -15.72 -11.85 7.81
C ALA A 107 -16.48 -13.00 7.16
N PHE A 108 -17.29 -12.68 6.17
CA PHE A 108 -18.19 -13.58 5.47
C PHE A 108 -17.94 -13.46 3.97
N ASP A 109 -17.43 -14.52 3.37
CA ASP A 109 -17.41 -14.70 1.93
C ASP A 109 -18.70 -15.42 1.53
N THR A 110 -19.65 -14.67 0.96
CA THR A 110 -20.98 -15.19 0.68
C THR A 110 -21.05 -15.97 -0.64
N GLU A 111 -20.05 -15.82 -1.52
CA GLU A 111 -19.96 -16.60 -2.76
C GLU A 111 -19.35 -17.98 -2.50
N ASN A 112 -18.34 -18.06 -1.65
CA ASN A 112 -17.65 -19.31 -1.31
C ASN A 112 -18.19 -19.97 -0.04
N GLU A 113 -19.18 -19.35 0.65
CA GLU A 113 -19.78 -19.83 1.91
C GLU A 113 -18.75 -20.02 3.03
N VAL A 114 -17.69 -19.18 3.06
CA VAL A 114 -16.60 -19.24 4.04
C VAL A 114 -16.77 -18.11 5.06
N ASN A 115 -16.67 -18.46 6.34
CA ASN A 115 -16.79 -17.51 7.44
C ASN A 115 -15.55 -17.54 8.32
N HIS A 116 -14.99 -16.37 8.64
CA HIS A 116 -13.85 -16.23 9.51
C HIS A 116 -14.20 -15.36 10.72
N PHE A 117 -13.83 -15.83 11.91
CA PHE A 117 -13.87 -15.06 13.16
C PHE A 117 -12.43 -14.94 13.66
N LEU A 118 -11.88 -13.75 13.57
CA LEU A 118 -10.47 -13.50 13.82
C LEU A 118 -10.29 -12.51 14.96
N MET A 119 -9.28 -12.75 15.77
CA MET A 119 -8.90 -11.87 16.87
C MET A 119 -7.40 -11.61 16.81
N TYR A 120 -7.04 -10.33 16.84
CA TYR A 120 -5.65 -9.90 16.78
C TYR A 120 -5.28 -9.06 18.02
N PRO A 121 -4.04 -9.14 18.50
CA PRO A 121 -3.52 -8.14 19.42
C PRO A 121 -3.46 -6.77 18.72
N ASP A 122 -3.52 -5.70 19.51
CA ASP A 122 -3.20 -4.34 19.10
C ASP A 122 -2.49 -3.63 20.26
N ILE A 123 -1.23 -3.97 20.47
CA ILE A 123 -0.44 -3.57 21.63
C ILE A 123 0.74 -2.74 21.16
N GLN A 124 0.95 -1.59 21.77
CA GLN A 124 2.11 -0.75 21.53
C GLN A 124 2.61 -0.12 22.83
N ILE A 125 3.91 -0.01 22.93
CA ILE A 125 4.63 0.56 24.03
C ILE A 125 5.65 1.55 23.50
N GLN A 126 5.78 2.69 24.15
CA GLN A 126 6.85 3.65 23.85
C GLN A 126 7.40 4.28 25.13
N LYS A 127 8.71 4.54 25.13
CA LYS A 127 9.41 5.16 26.25
C LYS A 127 10.49 6.13 25.74
N PRO A 128 10.42 7.43 26.04
CA PRO A 128 11.55 8.32 25.91
C PRO A 128 12.70 7.88 26.83
N ILE A 129 13.86 7.64 26.27
CA ILE A 129 15.09 7.33 26.99
C ILE A 129 15.88 8.60 27.26
N ILE A 130 15.94 9.46 26.24
CA ILE A 130 16.48 10.80 26.33
C ILE A 130 15.41 11.75 25.81
N LYS A 131 14.92 12.61 26.67
CA LYS A 131 13.83 13.53 26.33
C LYS A 131 14.11 14.22 24.98
N ASP A 132 13.14 14.17 24.07
CA ASP A 132 13.15 14.74 22.71
C ASP A 132 14.20 14.15 21.74
N ASN A 133 15.18 13.40 22.25
CA ASN A 133 16.31 12.93 21.45
C ASN A 133 16.28 11.43 21.11
N LEU A 134 15.71 10.60 22.00
CA LEU A 134 15.64 9.16 21.78
C LEU A 134 14.41 8.58 22.47
N THR A 135 13.53 8.01 21.67
CA THR A 135 12.40 7.20 22.12
C THR A 135 12.55 5.78 21.58
N ILE A 136 12.37 4.81 22.43
CA ILE A 136 12.22 3.40 22.04
C ILE A 136 10.74 3.09 21.96
N TYR A 137 10.34 2.37 20.93
CA TYR A 137 8.98 1.88 20.78
C TYR A 137 8.98 0.42 20.32
N ALA A 138 7.97 -0.32 20.72
CA ALA A 138 7.73 -1.69 20.29
C ALA A 138 6.23 -1.98 20.27
N GLY A 139 5.84 -2.97 19.54
CA GLY A 139 4.44 -3.37 19.52
C GLY A 139 4.20 -4.63 18.71
N VAL A 140 2.95 -5.08 18.78
CA VAL A 140 2.43 -6.16 17.95
C VAL A 140 0.98 -5.87 17.63
N PHE A 141 0.62 -6.01 16.37
CA PHE A 141 -0.76 -5.98 15.92
C PHE A 141 -0.99 -7.00 14.81
N GLY A 142 -2.23 -7.29 14.52
CA GLY A 142 -2.64 -7.99 13.32
C GLY A 142 -3.80 -7.25 12.65
N ASN A 143 -4.20 -7.71 11.47
CA ASN A 143 -5.28 -7.11 10.72
C ASN A 143 -5.87 -8.08 9.69
N LEU A 144 -7.10 -7.85 9.30
CA LEU A 144 -7.69 -8.45 8.10
C LEU A 144 -7.78 -7.37 7.03
N ASN A 145 -7.02 -7.53 5.95
CA ASN A 145 -6.91 -6.56 4.87
C ASN A 145 -7.73 -7.01 3.67
N THR A 146 -8.69 -6.21 3.25
CA THR A 146 -9.50 -6.49 2.07
C THR A 146 -8.76 -6.06 0.82
N ASN A 147 -8.45 -7.00 -0.06
CA ASN A 147 -7.92 -6.72 -1.39
C ASN A 147 -9.04 -6.30 -2.32
N THR A 148 -8.79 -5.37 -3.23
CA THR A 148 -9.76 -4.88 -4.20
C THR A 148 -9.17 -4.87 -5.61
N TYR A 149 -10.00 -5.06 -6.62
CA TYR A 149 -9.59 -4.95 -8.02
C TYR A 149 -9.08 -3.53 -8.35
N LYS A 150 -9.74 -2.52 -7.78
CA LYS A 150 -9.28 -1.13 -7.91
C LYS A 150 -7.86 -0.95 -7.36
N GLN A 151 -7.57 -1.45 -6.17
CA GLN A 151 -6.24 -1.37 -5.56
C GLN A 151 -5.19 -2.08 -6.43
N PHE A 152 -5.49 -3.29 -6.90
CA PHE A 152 -4.60 -4.03 -7.78
C PHE A 152 -4.35 -3.29 -9.10
N SER A 153 -5.38 -2.64 -9.66
CA SER A 153 -5.25 -1.84 -10.88
C SER A 153 -4.42 -0.56 -10.68
N ASP A 154 -4.52 0.06 -9.50
CA ASP A 154 -3.71 1.23 -9.14
C ASP A 154 -2.22 0.85 -8.94
N GLU A 155 -1.95 -0.32 -8.36
CA GLU A 155 -0.59 -0.82 -8.14
C GLU A 155 0.04 -1.34 -9.43
N ASN A 156 -0.71 -2.15 -10.18
CA ASN A 156 -0.31 -2.73 -11.46
C ASN A 156 -1.34 -2.42 -12.56
N PRO A 157 -1.13 -1.37 -13.37
CA PRO A 157 -2.06 -1.01 -14.45
C PRO A 157 -2.23 -2.07 -15.54
N PHE A 158 -1.41 -3.12 -15.52
CA PHE A 158 -1.44 -4.22 -16.47
C PHE A 158 -2.15 -5.46 -15.93
N ILE A 159 -2.85 -5.33 -14.80
CA ILE A 159 -3.64 -6.42 -14.21
C ILE A 159 -4.74 -6.87 -15.19
N SER A 160 -4.93 -8.17 -15.35
CA SER A 160 -6.02 -8.69 -16.18
C SER A 160 -7.37 -8.56 -15.47
N PRO A 161 -8.47 -8.36 -16.21
CA PRO A 161 -9.81 -8.31 -15.65
C PRO A 161 -10.37 -9.71 -15.39
N THR A 162 -9.63 -10.53 -14.62
CA THR A 162 -9.90 -11.95 -14.39
C THR A 162 -9.38 -12.41 -13.02
N GLN A 163 -9.53 -11.56 -12.00
CA GLN A 163 -8.91 -11.79 -10.70
C GLN A 163 -9.81 -12.55 -9.74
N PHE A 164 -9.23 -13.43 -8.96
CA PHE A 164 -9.86 -13.89 -7.73
C PHE A 164 -9.57 -12.86 -6.63
N ILE A 165 -10.58 -12.43 -5.91
CA ILE A 165 -10.45 -11.43 -4.85
C ILE A 165 -10.74 -12.11 -3.51
N THR A 166 -9.76 -12.08 -2.61
CA THR A 166 -9.89 -12.53 -1.22
C THR A 166 -9.21 -11.55 -0.28
N GLN A 167 -9.29 -11.80 1.02
CA GLN A 167 -8.70 -10.98 2.05
C GLN A 167 -7.35 -11.54 2.47
N THR A 168 -6.39 -10.66 2.77
CA THR A 168 -5.10 -11.03 3.37
C THR A 168 -5.22 -10.98 4.89
N ASN A 169 -4.96 -12.08 5.54
CA ASN A 169 -4.92 -12.21 7.00
C ASN A 169 -3.50 -11.90 7.51
N GLU A 170 -3.24 -10.67 7.96
CA GLU A 170 -2.02 -10.31 8.66
C GLU A 170 -2.10 -10.82 10.11
N LYS A 171 -1.65 -12.06 10.36
CA LYS A 171 -1.74 -12.72 11.66
C LYS A 171 -1.08 -11.92 12.76
N TYR A 172 0.10 -11.43 12.47
CA TYR A 172 0.82 -10.49 13.33
C TYR A 172 1.82 -9.66 12.54
N ASN A 173 2.09 -8.48 13.09
CA ASN A 173 3.13 -7.56 12.71
C ASN A 173 3.79 -7.09 14.02
N ALA A 174 4.92 -7.68 14.38
CA ALA A 174 5.68 -7.35 15.56
C ALA A 174 6.84 -6.45 15.18
N PHE A 175 6.98 -5.34 15.86
CA PHE A 175 8.00 -4.33 15.55
C PHE A 175 8.71 -3.81 16.80
N LEU A 176 9.95 -3.40 16.59
CA LEU A 176 10.78 -2.68 17.55
C LEU A 176 11.46 -1.53 16.81
N GLY A 177 11.53 -0.36 17.41
CA GLY A 177 12.16 0.78 16.78
C GLY A 177 12.69 1.83 17.73
N LEU A 178 13.44 2.75 17.14
CA LEU A 178 14.05 3.91 17.78
C LEU A 178 13.74 5.14 16.93
N ASN A 179 13.25 6.19 17.54
CA ASN A 179 13.11 7.48 16.88
C ASN A 179 13.61 8.63 17.76
N GLY A 180 13.86 9.76 17.15
CA GLY A 180 14.29 10.94 17.87
C GLY A 180 14.79 12.07 16.98
N VAL A 181 15.33 13.10 17.65
CA VAL A 181 15.86 14.29 16.98
C VAL A 181 17.24 14.62 17.54
N ILE A 182 18.24 14.77 16.67
CA ILE A 182 19.60 15.14 17.01
C ILE A 182 19.81 16.64 16.67
N LYS A 183 20.26 17.43 17.65
CA LYS A 183 20.57 18.86 17.47
C LYS A 183 19.41 19.69 16.87
N LYS A 184 18.15 19.28 17.08
CA LYS A 184 16.93 19.93 16.59
C LYS A 184 16.79 19.99 15.05
N SER A 185 17.68 19.40 14.30
CA SER A 185 17.71 19.48 12.84
C SER A 185 17.77 18.15 12.13
N LEU A 186 18.14 17.07 12.82
CA LEU A 186 18.20 15.73 12.25
C LEU A 186 17.21 14.83 12.98
N SER A 187 16.09 14.50 12.32
CA SER A 187 15.14 13.50 12.77
C SER A 187 15.51 12.14 12.22
N TYR A 188 15.32 11.09 13.00
CA TYR A 188 15.57 9.72 12.57
C TYR A 188 14.49 8.77 13.09
N ASN A 189 14.24 7.71 12.31
CA ASN A 189 13.41 6.58 12.68
C ASN A 189 14.06 5.29 12.17
N LEU A 190 14.35 4.36 13.06
CA LEU A 190 14.91 3.05 12.73
C LEU A 190 13.98 1.99 13.25
N SER A 191 13.65 0.99 12.46
CA SER A 191 12.76 -0.10 12.89
C SER A 191 13.17 -1.44 12.31
N ALA A 192 12.85 -2.48 13.07
CA ALA A 192 12.86 -3.86 12.65
C ALA A 192 11.46 -4.44 12.85
N THR A 193 10.99 -5.20 11.87
CA THR A 193 9.64 -5.79 11.87
C THR A 193 9.69 -7.24 11.47
N VAL A 194 8.86 -8.06 12.10
CA VAL A 194 8.56 -9.43 11.66
C VAL A 194 7.06 -9.52 11.46
N LYS A 195 6.65 -9.91 10.28
CA LYS A 195 5.26 -9.98 9.86
C LYS A 195 4.94 -11.34 9.24
N GLU A 196 3.75 -11.87 9.49
CA GLU A 196 3.21 -13.08 8.86
C GLU A 196 1.84 -12.77 8.28
N GLU A 197 1.69 -13.01 6.99
CA GLU A 197 0.49 -12.76 6.20
C GLU A 197 0.05 -14.08 5.56
N GLU A 198 -1.19 -14.51 5.81
CA GLU A 198 -1.87 -15.56 5.05
C GLU A 198 -2.59 -14.91 3.87
N ASP A 199 -2.64 -15.60 2.75
CA ASP A 199 -3.24 -15.13 1.51
C ASP A 199 -2.73 -13.73 1.10
N LYS A 200 -1.40 -13.51 1.18
CA LYS A 200 -0.78 -12.30 0.66
C LYS A 200 -0.87 -12.28 -0.86
N ALA A 201 -1.43 -11.18 -1.40
CA ALA A 201 -1.50 -10.97 -2.84
C ALA A 201 -0.11 -10.74 -3.46
N LEU A 202 0.23 -11.52 -4.48
CA LEU A 202 1.47 -11.44 -5.25
C LEU A 202 1.13 -11.35 -6.74
N PHE A 203 1.75 -10.41 -7.45
CA PHE A 203 1.54 -10.26 -8.89
C PHE A 203 2.43 -11.21 -9.67
N ILE A 204 1.84 -11.96 -10.61
CA ILE A 204 2.58 -12.78 -11.57
C ILE A 204 2.19 -12.42 -13.00
N LYS A 205 3.15 -12.45 -13.91
CA LYS A 205 2.87 -12.28 -15.33
C LYS A 205 2.01 -13.44 -15.85
N ASN A 206 0.99 -13.15 -16.67
CA ASN A 206 0.21 -14.15 -17.36
C ASN A 206 0.99 -14.79 -18.53
N TYR A 207 0.71 -16.05 -18.83
CA TYR A 207 1.20 -16.68 -20.05
C TYR A 207 0.50 -16.10 -21.29
N SER A 208 1.10 -16.29 -22.46
CA SER A 208 0.42 -15.96 -23.72
C SER A 208 -0.45 -17.13 -24.18
N LYS A 209 -1.72 -16.88 -24.48
CA LYS A 209 -2.58 -17.85 -25.15
C LYS A 209 -2.27 -17.98 -26.65
N SER A 210 -1.63 -16.96 -27.23
CA SER A 210 -1.17 -16.97 -28.62
C SER A 210 0.24 -17.55 -28.72
N ASN A 211 0.46 -18.36 -29.73
CA ASN A 211 1.79 -18.85 -30.12
C ASN A 211 2.45 -18.00 -31.23
N GLY A 212 1.89 -16.82 -31.50
CA GLY A 212 2.33 -15.92 -32.56
C GLY A 212 1.70 -16.18 -33.93
N ALA A 213 1.25 -17.40 -34.20
CA ALA A 213 0.54 -17.79 -35.44
C ALA A 213 -0.98 -17.90 -35.20
N ASN A 214 -1.39 -18.18 -33.98
CA ASN A 214 -2.79 -18.33 -33.58
C ASN A 214 -3.23 -17.17 -32.69
N ASN A 215 -4.20 -16.39 -33.17
CA ASN A 215 -4.74 -15.21 -32.44
C ASN A 215 -6.13 -15.48 -31.86
N GLY A 216 -6.58 -16.72 -31.85
CA GLY A 216 -7.90 -17.05 -31.33
C GLY A 216 -8.10 -18.55 -31.18
N ASN A 217 -9.20 -18.95 -30.55
CA ASN A 217 -9.62 -20.32 -30.35
C ASN A 217 -11.06 -20.49 -30.84
N ASN A 218 -11.33 -21.54 -31.60
CA ASN A 218 -12.65 -21.84 -32.17
C ASN A 218 -13.31 -20.68 -32.92
N GLY A 219 -12.50 -19.83 -33.61
CA GLY A 219 -12.98 -18.66 -34.34
C GLY A 219 -13.22 -17.41 -33.49
N VAL A 220 -12.96 -17.47 -32.18
CA VAL A 220 -13.03 -16.33 -31.25
C VAL A 220 -11.62 -15.78 -31.05
N LEU A 221 -11.43 -14.49 -31.31
CA LEU A 221 -10.14 -13.81 -31.08
C LEU A 221 -9.82 -13.74 -29.58
N PHE A 222 -8.55 -13.89 -29.25
CA PHE A 222 -8.06 -13.64 -27.90
C PHE A 222 -8.25 -12.17 -27.53
N LYS A 223 -8.58 -11.89 -26.27
CA LYS A 223 -8.71 -10.54 -25.72
C LYS A 223 -7.33 -9.88 -25.58
N GLY A 224 -7.26 -8.56 -25.58
CA GLY A 224 -6.01 -7.82 -25.57
C GLY A 224 -5.05 -8.17 -24.43
N TYR A 225 -5.57 -8.57 -23.27
CA TYR A 225 -4.77 -8.99 -22.11
C TYR A 225 -4.29 -10.46 -22.15
N GLU A 226 -4.63 -11.23 -23.19
CA GLU A 226 -4.35 -12.68 -23.27
C GLU A 226 -3.06 -13.03 -24.05
N TYR A 227 -2.27 -12.01 -24.40
CA TYR A 227 -1.04 -12.14 -25.20
C TYR A 227 0.25 -12.15 -24.36
N GLY A 228 0.17 -12.52 -23.07
CA GLY A 228 1.33 -12.50 -22.15
C GLY A 228 1.78 -11.10 -21.77
N ASN A 229 0.87 -10.15 -21.85
CA ASN A 229 1.04 -8.72 -21.59
C ASN A 229 0.17 -8.23 -20.44
N SER A 230 -0.24 -9.11 -19.57
CA SER A 230 -1.04 -8.80 -18.38
C SER A 230 -0.54 -9.57 -17.16
N PHE A 231 -1.12 -9.27 -16.01
CA PHE A 231 -0.79 -9.89 -14.74
C PHE A 231 -2.03 -10.47 -14.07
N SER A 232 -1.82 -11.51 -13.29
CA SER A 232 -2.79 -12.02 -12.33
C SER A 232 -2.24 -11.91 -10.92
N VAL A 233 -3.13 -12.01 -9.94
CA VAL A 233 -2.78 -12.15 -8.54
C VAL A 233 -2.83 -13.62 -8.18
N VAL A 234 -1.79 -14.08 -7.49
CA VAL A 234 -1.77 -15.34 -6.73
C VAL A 234 -1.66 -15.02 -5.26
N TYR A 235 -2.12 -15.91 -4.42
CA TYR A 235 -2.10 -15.74 -2.97
C TYR A 235 -1.19 -16.78 -2.33
N ASP A 236 -0.37 -16.34 -1.39
CA ASP A 236 0.51 -17.23 -0.63
C ASP A 236 0.68 -16.76 0.81
N ASP A 237 1.04 -17.66 1.68
CA ASP A 237 1.45 -17.35 3.03
C ASP A 237 2.89 -16.86 3.00
N VAL A 238 3.10 -15.62 3.45
CA VAL A 238 4.40 -14.95 3.38
C VAL A 238 4.80 -14.44 4.74
N ARG A 239 5.98 -14.87 5.20
CA ARG A 239 6.68 -14.27 6.31
C ARG A 239 7.65 -13.21 5.81
N THR A 240 7.61 -12.03 6.42
CA THR A 240 8.51 -10.92 6.06
C THR A 240 9.30 -10.47 7.28
N ILE A 241 10.62 -10.33 7.12
CA ILE A 241 11.50 -9.66 8.07
C ILE A 241 11.98 -8.38 7.43
N SER A 242 11.71 -7.24 8.06
CA SER A 242 12.02 -5.92 7.53
C SER A 242 12.98 -5.15 8.42
N LEU A 243 13.87 -4.39 7.79
CA LEU A 243 14.67 -3.34 8.43
C LEU A 243 14.39 -2.03 7.69
N ALA A 244 13.99 -1.02 8.42
CA ALA A 244 13.72 0.30 7.85
C ALA A 244 14.50 1.40 8.57
N ALA A 245 14.93 2.40 7.81
CA ALA A 245 15.57 3.61 8.32
C ALA A 245 15.06 4.82 7.56
N GLU A 246 14.68 5.86 8.29
CA GLU A 246 14.28 7.16 7.77
C GLU A 246 15.09 8.24 8.45
N LEU A 247 15.62 9.17 7.66
CA LEU A 247 16.37 10.33 8.11
C LEU A 247 15.80 11.58 7.46
N GLU A 248 15.62 12.62 8.24
CA GLU A 248 15.27 13.96 7.75
C GLU A 248 16.16 14.99 8.40
N TYR A 249 16.82 15.81 7.57
CA TYR A 249 17.76 16.82 8.00
C TYR A 249 17.38 18.21 7.47
N ASP A 250 17.01 19.09 8.40
CA ASP A 250 16.80 20.51 8.12
C ASP A 250 18.15 21.22 8.08
N VAL A 251 18.71 21.36 6.86
CA VAL A 251 19.96 22.07 6.61
C VAL A 251 19.81 23.56 6.91
N SER A 252 18.68 24.12 6.49
CA SER A 252 18.27 25.50 6.75
C SER A 252 16.75 25.59 6.80
N LYS A 253 16.18 26.80 6.98
CA LYS A 253 14.74 27.03 6.89
C LYS A 253 14.17 26.75 5.50
N GLU A 254 15.00 26.82 4.49
CA GLU A 254 14.65 26.68 3.07
C GLU A 254 14.99 25.31 2.52
N LEU A 255 15.94 24.55 3.10
CA LEU A 255 16.45 23.28 2.58
C LEU A 255 16.27 22.16 3.58
N THR A 256 15.47 21.16 3.22
CA THR A 256 15.32 19.89 3.93
C THR A 256 15.80 18.75 3.03
N LEU A 257 16.62 17.86 3.58
CA LEU A 257 17.06 16.62 2.96
C LEU A 257 16.37 15.45 3.69
N SER A 258 15.88 14.46 2.96
CA SER A 258 15.37 13.24 3.56
C SER A 258 15.82 12.00 2.80
N SER A 259 16.00 10.90 3.52
CA SER A 259 16.30 9.60 2.94
C SER A 259 15.48 8.51 3.62
N SER A 260 15.12 7.49 2.85
CA SER A 260 14.53 6.26 3.35
C SER A 260 15.31 5.05 2.84
N PHE A 261 15.35 4.03 3.67
CA PHE A 261 15.93 2.73 3.36
C PHE A 261 14.96 1.66 3.87
N GLN A 262 14.66 0.68 3.04
CA GLN A 262 13.83 -0.46 3.36
C GLN A 262 14.48 -1.72 2.81
N PHE A 263 14.77 -2.66 3.69
CA PHE A 263 15.23 -4.00 3.34
C PHE A 263 14.23 -5.03 3.86
N ASP A 264 13.76 -5.92 2.97
CA ASP A 264 12.80 -6.95 3.27
C ASP A 264 13.36 -8.32 2.86
N ASN A 265 13.24 -9.29 3.76
CA ASN A 265 13.45 -10.69 3.45
C ASN A 265 12.10 -11.40 3.49
N PHE A 266 11.72 -11.98 2.37
CA PHE A 266 10.45 -12.68 2.19
C PHE A 266 10.67 -14.18 2.17
N GLU A 267 9.81 -14.92 2.87
CA GLU A 267 9.74 -16.38 2.85
C GLU A 267 8.31 -16.77 2.46
N SER A 268 8.14 -17.26 1.23
CA SER A 268 6.87 -17.78 0.69
C SER A 268 6.72 -19.25 1.07
N THR A 269 5.49 -19.71 1.24
CA THR A 269 5.21 -21.09 1.66
C THR A 269 4.99 -22.02 0.49
N THR A 270 4.22 -21.59 -0.51
CA THR A 270 3.80 -22.41 -1.67
C THR A 270 4.45 -21.92 -2.95
N GLU A 271 4.49 -20.62 -3.15
CA GLU A 271 5.12 -20.01 -4.31
C GLU A 271 6.65 -20.11 -4.22
N ALA A 272 7.31 -20.29 -5.36
CA ALA A 272 8.77 -20.43 -5.42
C ALA A 272 9.51 -19.14 -5.02
N GLU A 273 8.86 -18.00 -5.14
CA GLU A 273 9.40 -16.67 -4.85
C GLU A 273 8.27 -15.75 -4.35
N ALA A 274 8.60 -14.72 -3.60
CA ALA A 274 7.68 -13.63 -3.31
C ALA A 274 7.61 -12.69 -4.54
N TRP A 275 6.78 -13.07 -5.49
CA TRP A 275 6.75 -12.51 -6.85
C TRP A 275 6.58 -10.99 -6.87
N ASN A 276 7.41 -10.33 -7.67
CA ASN A 276 7.44 -8.89 -7.93
C ASN A 276 7.71 -7.99 -6.69
N LEU A 277 8.08 -8.57 -5.54
CA LEU A 277 8.47 -7.83 -4.35
C LEU A 277 9.98 -7.57 -4.34
N PRO A 278 10.44 -6.30 -4.23
CA PRO A 278 11.87 -5.98 -4.13
C PRO A 278 12.38 -6.17 -2.70
N ASN A 279 13.54 -6.81 -2.56
CA ASN A 279 14.19 -6.94 -1.25
C ASN A 279 14.81 -5.64 -0.72
N LEU A 280 15.11 -4.69 -1.60
CA LEU A 280 15.74 -3.43 -1.23
C LEU A 280 15.09 -2.25 -1.94
N GLN A 281 14.71 -1.26 -1.18
CA GLN A 281 14.24 0.02 -1.68
C GLN A 281 14.91 1.15 -0.89
N THR A 282 15.32 2.19 -1.58
CA THR A 282 15.85 3.39 -0.93
C THR A 282 15.48 4.63 -1.71
N SER A 283 15.30 5.72 -1.02
CA SER A 283 15.05 7.02 -1.65
C SER A 283 15.86 8.12 -0.97
N PHE A 284 16.15 9.14 -1.75
CA PHE A 284 16.73 10.39 -1.30
C PHE A 284 15.92 11.54 -1.88
N ASN A 285 15.58 12.50 -1.04
CA ASN A 285 14.85 13.69 -1.42
C ASN A 285 15.58 14.94 -0.94
N ALA A 286 15.60 15.96 -1.78
CA ALA A 286 16.02 17.31 -1.42
C ALA A 286 14.88 18.29 -1.75
N LYS A 287 14.38 18.99 -0.75
CA LYS A 287 13.33 20.01 -0.87
C LYS A 287 13.90 21.36 -0.54
N TYR A 288 13.92 22.25 -1.53
CA TYR A 288 14.28 23.65 -1.37
C TYR A 288 13.07 24.52 -1.59
N LYS A 289 12.75 25.39 -0.63
CA LYS A 289 11.57 26.25 -0.71
C LYS A 289 11.85 27.62 -0.09
N THR A 290 11.65 28.66 -0.90
CA THR A 290 11.62 30.07 -0.47
C THR A 290 10.24 30.67 -0.73
N ASN A 291 10.07 31.95 -0.48
CA ASN A 291 8.81 32.64 -0.83
C ASN A 291 8.51 32.64 -2.33
N LYS A 292 9.54 32.59 -3.19
CA LYS A 292 9.38 32.65 -4.66
C LYS A 292 9.77 31.38 -5.38
N TRP A 293 10.77 30.64 -4.86
CA TRP A 293 11.31 29.44 -5.50
C TRP A 293 10.95 28.19 -4.72
N TYR A 294 10.66 27.13 -5.43
CA TYR A 294 10.75 25.79 -4.90
C TYR A 294 11.46 24.88 -5.88
N ALA A 295 12.21 23.92 -5.34
CA ALA A 295 12.80 22.82 -6.09
C ALA A 295 12.69 21.55 -5.26
N HIS A 296 12.43 20.44 -5.91
CA HIS A 296 12.37 19.13 -5.30
C HIS A 296 13.09 18.12 -6.19
N THR A 297 14.03 17.42 -5.62
CA THR A 297 14.74 16.29 -6.24
C THR A 297 14.28 15.02 -5.53
N ASN A 298 13.94 13.99 -6.29
CA ASN A 298 13.70 12.66 -5.80
C ASN A 298 14.61 11.68 -6.56
N VAL A 299 15.42 10.94 -5.83
CA VAL A 299 16.23 9.83 -6.35
C VAL A 299 15.77 8.59 -5.64
N PHE A 300 15.40 7.54 -6.37
CA PHE A 300 15.05 6.29 -5.75
C PHE A 300 15.71 5.10 -6.46
N PHE A 301 16.02 4.10 -5.67
CA PHE A 301 16.55 2.82 -6.08
C PHE A 301 15.58 1.73 -5.69
N VAL A 302 15.35 0.79 -6.60
CA VAL A 302 14.58 -0.44 -6.36
C VAL A 302 15.45 -1.63 -6.71
N GLY A 303 15.60 -2.55 -5.78
CA GLY A 303 16.36 -3.79 -5.95
C GLY A 303 15.76 -4.73 -6.98
N GLN A 304 16.46 -5.82 -7.24
CA GLN A 304 15.98 -6.88 -8.12
C GLN A 304 14.68 -7.48 -7.60
N ARG A 305 13.82 -7.93 -8.53
CA ARG A 305 12.58 -8.64 -8.25
C ARG A 305 12.53 -9.89 -9.11
N LYS A 306 11.72 -10.83 -8.68
CA LYS A 306 11.47 -12.08 -9.43
C LYS A 306 10.07 -12.08 -9.99
N ASP A 307 9.92 -12.57 -11.20
CA ASP A 307 8.63 -12.85 -11.83
C ASP A 307 8.65 -14.24 -12.48
N VAL A 308 7.50 -14.77 -12.73
CA VAL A 308 7.37 -16.09 -13.36
C VAL A 308 7.90 -16.08 -14.80
N PHE A 309 8.46 -17.22 -15.21
CA PHE A 309 8.89 -17.47 -16.57
C PHE A 309 8.09 -18.63 -17.17
N TYR A 310 7.56 -18.43 -18.38
CA TYR A 310 6.88 -19.44 -19.17
C TYR A 310 7.73 -19.82 -20.39
N SER A 311 7.94 -21.13 -20.64
CA SER A 311 8.66 -21.61 -21.82
C SER A 311 7.70 -21.87 -22.97
N GLY A 312 7.87 -21.15 -24.08
CA GLY A 312 7.01 -21.27 -25.26
C GLY A 312 5.57 -20.84 -24.97
N SER A 313 4.60 -21.61 -25.50
CA SER A 313 3.17 -21.41 -25.27
C SER A 313 2.62 -22.26 -24.12
N SER A 314 3.48 -22.70 -23.21
CA SER A 314 3.08 -23.45 -22.02
C SER A 314 2.36 -22.53 -21.03
N PHE A 315 1.27 -23.02 -20.46
CA PHE A 315 0.59 -22.37 -19.34
C PHE A 315 1.22 -22.71 -17.97
N ASN A 316 2.17 -23.67 -17.95
CA ASN A 316 2.88 -24.05 -16.72
C ASN A 316 4.07 -23.12 -16.50
N ILE A 317 4.24 -22.66 -15.28
CA ILE A 317 5.43 -21.92 -14.85
C ILE A 317 6.65 -22.82 -15.03
N SER A 318 7.62 -22.37 -15.81
CA SER A 318 8.85 -23.11 -16.11
C SER A 318 10.04 -22.68 -15.24
N GLY A 319 9.89 -21.61 -14.51
CA GLY A 319 10.91 -21.05 -13.61
C GLY A 319 10.66 -19.60 -13.27
N SER A 320 11.67 -18.92 -12.79
CA SER A 320 11.66 -17.48 -12.50
C SER A 320 12.57 -16.70 -13.46
N GLN A 321 12.21 -15.44 -13.70
CA GLN A 321 13.06 -14.46 -14.36
C GLN A 321 13.33 -13.29 -13.42
N THR A 322 14.49 -12.67 -13.56
CA THR A 322 14.88 -11.54 -12.74
C THR A 322 14.61 -10.24 -13.49
N LEU A 323 13.90 -9.32 -12.84
CA LEU A 323 13.84 -7.93 -13.23
C LEU A 323 15.00 -7.21 -12.54
N ASP A 324 15.86 -6.55 -13.33
CA ASP A 324 17.01 -5.85 -12.83
C ASP A 324 16.66 -4.70 -11.89
N SER A 325 17.56 -4.43 -10.96
CA SER A 325 17.51 -3.23 -10.13
C SER A 325 17.66 -1.97 -10.97
N PHE A 326 17.11 -0.88 -10.48
CA PHE A 326 17.19 0.40 -11.19
C PHE A 326 17.28 1.59 -10.24
N VAL A 327 17.80 2.69 -10.77
CA VAL A 327 17.76 4.03 -10.17
C VAL A 327 16.95 4.94 -11.08
N ASP A 328 16.09 5.76 -10.50
CA ASP A 328 15.38 6.83 -11.20
C ASP A 328 15.61 8.17 -10.49
N VAL A 329 15.69 9.24 -11.27
CA VAL A 329 15.90 10.61 -10.79
C VAL A 329 14.84 11.52 -11.35
N ASN A 330 14.11 12.18 -10.47
CA ASN A 330 13.06 13.12 -10.82
C ASN A 330 13.34 14.49 -10.20
N LEU A 331 13.15 15.54 -11.00
CA LEU A 331 13.31 16.93 -10.59
C LEU A 331 12.01 17.69 -10.82
N ASN A 332 11.66 18.52 -9.86
CA ASN A 332 10.52 19.41 -9.97
C ASN A 332 10.92 20.78 -9.41
N GLY A 333 10.57 21.84 -10.11
CA GLY A 333 10.83 23.18 -9.64
C GLY A 333 9.79 24.16 -10.15
N GLY A 334 9.67 25.28 -9.45
CA GLY A 334 8.74 26.32 -9.85
C GLY A 334 9.08 27.68 -9.27
N TYR A 335 8.40 28.67 -9.82
CA TYR A 335 8.56 30.07 -9.45
C TYR A 335 7.21 30.77 -9.29
N HIS A 336 7.02 31.44 -8.16
CA HIS A 336 5.87 32.28 -7.88
C HIS A 336 6.18 33.73 -8.29
N PHE A 337 5.61 34.20 -9.39
CA PHE A 337 5.73 35.59 -9.82
C PHE A 337 4.92 36.53 -8.91
N SER A 338 3.76 36.06 -8.47
CA SER A 338 2.87 36.69 -7.51
C SER A 338 2.07 35.64 -6.74
N ASP A 339 1.24 36.06 -5.79
CA ASP A 339 0.34 35.13 -5.05
C ASP A 339 -0.68 34.45 -5.96
N LYS A 340 -0.93 35.03 -7.14
CA LYS A 340 -1.90 34.52 -8.11
C LYS A 340 -1.27 33.79 -9.29
N PHE A 341 -0.01 34.07 -9.62
CA PHE A 341 0.62 33.54 -10.82
C PHE A 341 1.92 32.79 -10.50
N SER A 342 2.00 31.54 -10.93
CA SER A 342 3.19 30.70 -10.80
C SER A 342 3.40 29.83 -12.04
N THR A 343 4.65 29.37 -12.20
CA THR A 343 5.05 28.38 -13.23
C THR A 343 5.77 27.22 -12.58
N PHE A 344 5.76 26.08 -13.27
CA PHE A 344 6.51 24.90 -12.84
C PHE A 344 7.14 24.17 -14.04
N ILE A 345 8.16 23.41 -13.73
CA ILE A 345 8.78 22.42 -14.61
C ILE A 345 8.97 21.11 -13.85
N LYS A 346 8.67 19.97 -14.50
CA LYS A 346 8.95 18.62 -13.99
C LYS A 346 9.80 17.89 -15.02
N LEU A 347 10.84 17.24 -14.56
CA LEU A 347 11.71 16.37 -15.33
C LEU A 347 11.65 15.00 -14.70
N ASN A 348 11.12 14.01 -15.43
CA ASN A 348 11.04 12.64 -14.95
C ASN A 348 12.04 11.77 -15.69
N ASN A 349 12.56 10.76 -15.00
CA ASN A 349 13.58 9.84 -15.49
C ASN A 349 14.74 10.60 -16.15
N VAL A 350 15.38 11.51 -15.38
CA VAL A 350 16.45 12.39 -15.86
C VAL A 350 17.65 11.61 -16.38
N LEU A 351 17.90 10.41 -15.86
CA LEU A 351 18.95 9.51 -16.32
C LEU A 351 18.62 8.82 -17.63
N ASN A 352 17.40 8.95 -18.13
CA ASN A 352 16.87 8.27 -19.31
C ASN A 352 17.09 6.74 -19.26
N ASN A 353 16.97 6.14 -18.08
CA ASN A 353 17.11 4.71 -17.87
C ASN A 353 15.90 3.96 -18.42
N SER A 354 16.14 2.90 -19.19
CA SER A 354 15.10 1.96 -19.58
C SER A 354 15.09 0.80 -18.58
N TYR A 355 14.09 0.77 -17.72
CA TYR A 355 13.89 -0.29 -16.75
C TYR A 355 12.43 -0.77 -16.78
N GLN A 356 12.21 -1.98 -16.29
CA GLN A 356 10.87 -2.57 -16.18
C GLN A 356 10.36 -2.47 -14.75
N ARG A 357 9.23 -1.82 -14.57
CA ARG A 357 8.50 -1.87 -13.30
C ARG A 357 7.79 -3.21 -13.16
N PHE A 358 7.25 -3.72 -14.25
CA PHE A 358 6.66 -5.05 -14.41
C PHE A 358 7.23 -5.69 -15.67
N THR A 359 7.33 -7.00 -15.70
CA THR A 359 7.87 -7.77 -16.85
C THR A 359 7.21 -7.38 -18.16
N ASN A 360 7.99 -7.12 -19.19
CA ASN A 360 7.59 -6.67 -20.53
C ASN A 360 7.15 -5.19 -20.61
N PHE A 361 7.10 -4.45 -19.51
CA PHE A 361 6.66 -3.07 -19.49
C PHE A 361 7.80 -2.14 -19.07
N ASN A 362 8.50 -1.61 -20.07
CA ASN A 362 9.50 -0.58 -19.84
C ASN A 362 8.82 0.74 -19.44
N VAL A 363 9.42 1.44 -18.50
CA VAL A 363 9.00 2.81 -18.20
C VAL A 363 9.32 3.73 -19.36
N GLN A 364 8.61 4.86 -19.40
CA GLN A 364 8.93 5.91 -20.37
C GLN A 364 10.31 6.50 -20.05
N GLY A 365 11.10 6.80 -21.09
CA GLY A 365 12.36 7.48 -20.96
C GLY A 365 12.21 8.90 -20.39
N PHE A 366 13.22 9.74 -20.61
CA PHE A 366 13.22 11.11 -20.12
C PHE A 366 11.96 11.88 -20.56
N GLN A 367 11.32 12.55 -19.60
CA GLN A 367 10.14 13.37 -19.83
C GLN A 367 10.32 14.77 -19.27
N ILE A 368 9.81 15.77 -19.99
CA ILE A 368 9.71 17.15 -19.53
C ILE A 368 8.27 17.61 -19.57
N LEU A 369 7.81 18.19 -18.47
CA LEU A 369 6.49 18.81 -18.32
C LEU A 369 6.68 20.22 -17.82
N GLY A 370 5.98 21.19 -18.39
CA GLY A 370 5.92 22.57 -17.90
C GLY A 370 4.49 23.08 -17.87
N GLY A 371 4.22 23.99 -16.96
CA GLY A 371 2.90 24.57 -16.84
C GLY A 371 2.87 25.86 -16.05
N ILE A 372 1.72 26.52 -16.12
CA ILE A 372 1.39 27.73 -15.38
C ILE A 372 0.17 27.50 -14.52
N THR A 373 0.11 28.16 -13.38
CA THR A 373 -1.06 28.19 -12.49
C THR A 373 -1.46 29.63 -12.25
N TYR A 374 -2.75 29.93 -12.44
CA TYR A 374 -3.34 31.24 -12.13
C TYR A 374 -4.53 31.04 -11.21
N LYS A 375 -4.55 31.76 -10.08
CA LYS A 375 -5.67 31.77 -9.13
C LYS A 375 -6.61 32.94 -9.46
N PHE A 376 -7.86 32.60 -9.72
CA PHE A 376 -8.92 33.59 -9.92
C PHE A 376 -9.57 33.90 -8.57
N ASP A 377 -9.83 35.20 -8.31
CA ASP A 377 -10.69 35.62 -7.22
C ASP A 377 -12.13 35.70 -7.78
N PHE A 378 -13.04 34.99 -7.18
CA PHE A 378 -14.47 35.07 -7.45
C PHE A 378 -15.18 35.81 -6.33
#